data_15a595724a839445046f14380716113b
#
_entry.id   15a595724a839445046f14380716113b
#
_cell.length_a   1.000
_cell.length_b   1.000
_cell.length_c   1.000
_cell.angle_alpha   90.00
_cell.angle_beta   90.00
_cell.angle_gamma   90.00
#
_symmetry.space_group_name_H-M   'P 1'
#
loop_
_entity.id
_entity.type
_entity.pdbx_description
1 polymer ?
#
loop_
_entity_poly.entity_id
_entity_poly.type
_entity_poly.pdbx_seq_one_letter_code
_entity_poly.pdbx_strand_id
1 'polypeptide(L)'
;MPLPRFDRLPVERQELILAIARSHFADHGTEAASYNKIIEAAGFSKTAAYHYFDGREDLLSAVLDGVLGRLLGALGPWVAAGDEAEFWSRLDAGASALAAHLQGHPEDLALADAAIGHARGEGGPWLAWFDDLVSDGQRLGVIRADVDHELLVTVTAAVVRAADTWAVARMKESPASTGPRDAEGAQLWRLLRGLWSETGSFFDDGNADAH
;
A
#
# COMPACT_ATOMS: atom_id res chain seq x y z
N MET A 1 -0.15 -9.61 16.50
CA MET A 1 -0.79 -8.44 17.18
C MET A 1 -0.17 -8.27 18.56
N PRO A 2 0.18 -7.03 18.97
CA PRO A 2 0.73 -6.78 20.29
C PRO A 2 -0.15 -7.36 21.42
N LEU A 3 0.49 -7.74 22.52
CA LEU A 3 -0.24 -8.29 23.67
C LEU A 3 -0.99 -7.17 24.43
N PRO A 4 -2.10 -7.44 25.13
CA PRO A 4 -2.94 -6.42 25.78
C PRO A 4 -2.22 -5.53 26.81
N ARG A 5 -1.03 -5.89 27.25
CA ARG A 5 -0.20 -5.05 28.12
C ARG A 5 0.49 -3.91 27.36
N PHE A 6 0.78 -4.11 26.08
CA PHE A 6 1.32 -3.04 25.21
C PHE A 6 0.30 -1.91 25.08
N ASP A 7 -0.96 -2.24 24.82
CA ASP A 7 -2.05 -1.27 24.66
C ASP A 7 -2.34 -0.43 25.92
N ARG A 8 -1.86 -0.90 27.09
CA ARG A 8 -1.97 -0.17 28.36
C ARG A 8 -0.82 0.80 28.62
N LEU A 9 0.21 0.79 27.78
CA LEU A 9 1.28 1.77 27.89
C LEU A 9 0.76 3.16 27.48
N PRO A 10 1.35 4.25 28.03
CA PRO A 10 1.11 5.59 27.46
C PRO A 10 1.40 5.61 25.96
N VAL A 11 0.58 6.33 25.19
CA VAL A 11 0.67 6.38 23.71
C VAL A 11 2.08 6.77 23.25
N GLU A 12 2.69 7.74 23.91
CA GLU A 12 4.05 8.23 23.61
C GLU A 12 5.09 7.11 23.77
N ARG A 13 4.84 6.19 24.73
CA ARG A 13 5.73 5.04 24.96
C ARG A 13 5.55 3.96 23.91
N GLN A 14 4.30 3.70 23.49
CA GLN A 14 4.01 2.80 22.38
C GLN A 14 4.66 3.30 21.09
N GLU A 15 4.48 4.57 20.77
CA GLU A 15 5.05 5.22 19.57
C GLU A 15 6.58 5.16 19.58
N LEU A 16 7.21 5.45 20.70
CA LEU A 16 8.67 5.37 20.83
C LEU A 16 9.20 3.97 20.56
N ILE A 17 8.55 2.94 21.10
CA ILE A 17 8.92 1.54 20.90
C ILE A 17 8.82 1.15 19.44
N LEU A 18 7.67 1.46 18.82
CA LEU A 18 7.43 1.13 17.42
C LEU A 18 8.34 1.94 16.48
N ALA A 19 8.67 3.19 16.82
CA ALA A 19 9.62 4.00 16.06
C ALA A 19 11.04 3.40 16.08
N ILE A 20 11.53 2.99 17.26
CA ILE A 20 12.83 2.33 17.40
C ILE A 20 12.84 1.01 16.62
N ALA A 21 11.79 0.20 16.74
CA ALA A 21 11.68 -1.06 16.02
C ALA A 21 11.63 -0.83 14.51
N ARG A 22 10.88 0.16 14.04
CA ARG A 22 10.80 0.54 12.63
C ARG A 22 12.15 0.90 12.06
N SER A 23 12.91 1.77 12.75
CA SER A 23 14.27 2.15 12.33
C SER A 23 15.17 0.92 12.21
N HIS A 24 15.17 0.04 13.20
CA HIS A 24 15.97 -1.19 13.15
C HIS A 24 15.58 -2.13 12.00
N PHE A 25 14.27 -2.30 11.73
CA PHE A 25 13.81 -3.10 10.59
C PHE A 25 14.12 -2.44 9.25
N ALA A 26 14.03 -1.11 9.16
CA ALA A 26 14.39 -0.38 7.96
C ALA A 26 15.89 -0.48 7.64
N ASP A 27 16.76 -0.36 8.66
CA ASP A 27 18.21 -0.37 8.49
C ASP A 27 18.79 -1.76 8.20
N HIS A 28 18.21 -2.81 8.78
CA HIS A 28 18.78 -4.16 8.74
C HIS A 28 17.93 -5.15 7.91
N GLY A 29 16.76 -4.72 7.45
CA GLY A 29 15.78 -5.58 6.76
C GLY A 29 14.92 -6.39 7.72
N THR A 30 13.73 -6.78 7.23
CA THR A 30 12.74 -7.53 8.00
C THR A 30 13.20 -8.91 8.44
N GLU A 31 14.16 -9.53 7.74
CA GLU A 31 14.69 -10.86 8.05
C GLU A 31 15.85 -10.80 9.07
N ALA A 32 16.78 -9.85 8.90
CA ALA A 32 18.05 -9.82 9.62
C ALA A 32 18.03 -8.99 10.91
N ALA A 33 17.05 -8.10 11.10
CA ALA A 33 16.96 -7.27 12.29
C ALA A 33 16.84 -8.10 13.58
N SER A 34 17.71 -7.80 14.54
CA SER A 34 17.80 -8.56 15.80
C SER A 34 16.80 -8.07 16.84
N TYR A 35 15.86 -8.93 17.25
CA TYR A 35 14.88 -8.64 18.30
C TYR A 35 15.54 -8.16 19.60
N ASN A 36 16.66 -8.80 20.01
CA ASN A 36 17.36 -8.41 21.23
C ASN A 36 17.94 -7.00 21.15
N LYS A 37 18.49 -6.59 19.99
CA LYS A 37 19.02 -5.23 19.79
C LYS A 37 17.88 -4.21 19.80
N ILE A 38 16.74 -4.53 19.20
CA ILE A 38 15.55 -3.65 19.21
C ILE A 38 15.08 -3.44 20.66
N ILE A 39 14.95 -4.50 21.45
CA ILE A 39 14.53 -4.44 22.86
C ILE A 39 15.49 -3.60 23.68
N GLU A 40 16.80 -3.80 23.51
CA GLU A 40 17.84 -3.05 24.21
C GLU A 40 17.78 -1.56 23.85
N ALA A 41 17.68 -1.24 22.55
CA ALA A 41 17.56 0.14 22.09
C ALA A 41 16.26 0.81 22.60
N ALA A 42 15.16 0.07 22.72
CA ALA A 42 13.90 0.55 23.29
C ALA A 42 13.92 0.67 24.84
N GLY A 43 15.01 0.26 25.49
CA GLY A 43 15.19 0.38 26.93
C GLY A 43 14.37 -0.60 27.75
N PHE A 44 14.11 -1.82 27.22
CA PHE A 44 13.43 -2.88 27.97
C PHE A 44 14.37 -3.99 28.45
N SER A 45 13.94 -4.68 29.50
CA SER A 45 14.45 -6.03 29.77
C SER A 45 13.77 -7.05 28.84
N LYS A 46 14.43 -8.16 28.54
CA LYS A 46 13.84 -9.27 27.79
C LYS A 46 12.49 -9.73 28.37
N THR A 47 12.41 -9.82 29.71
CA THR A 47 11.18 -10.21 30.40
C THR A 47 10.04 -9.21 30.14
N ALA A 48 10.33 -7.90 30.13
CA ALA A 48 9.32 -6.89 29.83
C ALA A 48 8.86 -6.96 28.37
N ALA A 49 9.77 -7.22 27.44
CA ALA A 49 9.44 -7.33 26.01
C ALA A 49 8.45 -8.47 25.74
N TYR A 50 8.63 -9.64 26.36
CA TYR A 50 7.69 -10.77 26.23
C TYR A 50 6.33 -10.52 26.89
N HIS A 51 6.16 -9.44 27.65
CA HIS A 51 4.84 -9.00 28.12
C HIS A 51 4.11 -8.12 27.10
N TYR A 52 4.83 -7.59 26.11
CA TYR A 52 4.29 -6.68 25.09
C TYR A 52 4.15 -7.35 23.73
N PHE A 53 5.08 -8.25 23.39
CA PHE A 53 5.11 -8.92 22.09
C PHE A 53 5.46 -10.41 22.27
N ASP A 54 4.75 -11.26 21.52
CA ASP A 54 5.03 -12.71 21.48
C ASP A 54 6.21 -13.00 20.54
N GLY A 55 7.29 -12.25 20.73
CA GLY A 55 8.50 -12.37 19.95
C GLY A 55 8.66 -11.35 18.83
N ARG A 56 9.64 -11.63 17.96
CA ARG A 56 10.09 -10.74 16.87
C ARG A 56 9.01 -10.51 15.82
N GLU A 57 8.33 -11.58 15.42
CA GLU A 57 7.33 -11.54 14.35
C GLU A 57 6.11 -10.71 14.76
N ASP A 58 5.72 -10.78 16.02
CA ASP A 58 4.63 -9.99 16.55
C ASP A 58 4.98 -8.48 16.59
N LEU A 59 6.22 -8.15 16.97
CA LEU A 59 6.73 -6.78 16.90
C LEU A 59 6.82 -6.29 15.45
N LEU A 60 7.30 -7.14 14.52
CA LEU A 60 7.37 -6.81 13.10
C LEU A 60 5.97 -6.54 12.54
N SER A 61 4.99 -7.40 12.84
CA SER A 61 3.60 -7.21 12.43
C SER A 61 3.08 -5.84 12.88
N ALA A 62 3.26 -5.48 14.16
CA ALA A 62 2.83 -4.18 14.67
C ALA A 62 3.52 -2.99 13.97
N VAL A 63 4.79 -3.11 13.62
CA VAL A 63 5.51 -2.10 12.85
C VAL A 63 4.96 -1.99 11.43
N LEU A 64 4.73 -3.11 10.74
CA LEU A 64 4.20 -3.12 9.38
C LEU A 64 2.76 -2.59 9.32
N ASP A 65 1.92 -2.91 10.30
CA ASP A 65 0.57 -2.33 10.44
C ASP A 65 0.64 -0.81 10.59
N GLY A 66 1.58 -0.32 11.39
CA GLY A 66 1.82 1.11 11.56
C GLY A 66 2.33 1.79 10.28
N VAL A 67 3.23 1.15 9.52
CA VAL A 67 3.69 1.63 8.21
C VAL A 67 2.51 1.70 7.26
N LEU A 68 1.75 0.63 7.12
CA LEU A 68 0.55 0.59 6.26
C LEU A 68 -0.44 1.69 6.61
N GLY A 69 -0.70 1.89 7.91
CA GLY A 69 -1.59 2.99 8.37
C GLY A 69 -1.11 4.37 7.93
N ARG A 70 0.21 4.62 7.93
CA ARG A 70 0.77 5.90 7.44
C ARG A 70 0.69 6.02 5.92
N LEU A 71 0.91 4.93 5.17
CA LEU A 71 0.75 4.92 3.71
C LEU A 71 -0.70 5.22 3.31
N LEU A 72 -1.66 4.56 3.94
CA LEU A 72 -3.09 4.82 3.74
C LEU A 72 -3.50 6.22 4.19
N GLY A 73 -2.92 6.70 5.31
CA GLY A 73 -3.13 8.07 5.77
C GLY A 73 -2.63 9.13 4.79
N ALA A 74 -1.49 8.88 4.14
CA ALA A 74 -0.95 9.74 3.10
C ALA A 74 -1.80 9.71 1.82
N LEU A 75 -2.25 8.52 1.40
CA LEU A 75 -3.17 8.34 0.28
C LEU A 75 -4.51 9.05 0.52
N GLY A 76 -4.97 9.06 1.78
CA GLY A 76 -6.27 9.58 2.19
C GLY A 76 -7.43 8.62 1.90
N PRO A 77 -8.61 8.84 2.50
CA PRO A 77 -9.80 8.07 2.17
C PRO A 77 -10.26 8.40 0.75
N TRP A 78 -10.81 7.41 0.04
CA TRP A 78 -11.47 7.69 -1.22
C TRP A 78 -12.72 8.57 -0.97
N VAL A 79 -12.85 9.63 -1.75
CA VAL A 79 -14.02 10.51 -1.73
C VAL A 79 -14.68 10.41 -3.09
N ALA A 80 -15.99 10.13 -3.14
CA ALA A 80 -16.73 9.97 -4.38
C ALA A 80 -16.64 11.22 -5.26
N ALA A 81 -16.30 11.03 -6.54
CA ALA A 81 -16.14 12.08 -7.53
C ALA A 81 -17.48 12.45 -8.18
N GLY A 82 -17.61 13.68 -8.66
CA GLY A 82 -18.78 14.16 -9.38
C GLY A 82 -18.81 13.73 -10.86
N ASP A 83 -17.62 13.58 -11.46
CA ASP A 83 -17.45 13.22 -12.86
C ASP A 83 -16.11 12.48 -13.10
N GLU A 84 -15.89 12.05 -14.36
CA GLU A 84 -14.67 11.34 -14.76
C GLU A 84 -13.40 12.18 -14.55
N ALA A 85 -13.42 13.47 -14.84
CA ALA A 85 -12.25 14.33 -14.70
C ALA A 85 -11.84 14.47 -13.24
N GLU A 86 -12.82 14.62 -12.34
CA GLU A 86 -12.60 14.65 -10.89
C GLU A 86 -12.12 13.30 -10.36
N PHE A 87 -12.65 12.18 -10.86
CA PHE A 87 -12.19 10.84 -10.51
C PHE A 87 -10.67 10.68 -10.75
N TRP A 88 -10.23 10.99 -11.97
CA TRP A 88 -8.81 10.91 -12.33
C TRP A 88 -7.94 11.89 -11.55
N SER A 89 -8.43 13.11 -11.32
CA SER A 89 -7.73 14.13 -10.53
C SER A 89 -7.52 13.70 -9.08
N ARG A 90 -8.52 13.10 -8.44
CA ARG A 90 -8.43 12.59 -7.06
C ARG A 90 -7.47 11.41 -6.95
N LEU A 91 -7.50 10.50 -7.91
CA LEU A 91 -6.62 9.36 -7.97
C LEU A 91 -5.15 9.80 -8.11
N ASP A 92 -4.88 10.76 -9.00
CA ASP A 92 -3.54 11.32 -9.20
C ASP A 92 -3.06 12.09 -7.95
N ALA A 93 -3.93 12.86 -7.32
CA ALA A 93 -3.60 13.58 -6.08
C ALA A 93 -3.23 12.63 -4.95
N GLY A 94 -3.99 11.54 -4.76
CA GLY A 94 -3.69 10.51 -3.75
C GLY A 94 -2.34 9.83 -4.02
N ALA A 95 -2.09 9.41 -5.26
CA ALA A 95 -0.82 8.81 -5.66
C ALA A 95 0.37 9.76 -5.46
N SER A 96 0.19 11.05 -5.81
CA SER A 96 1.20 12.09 -5.60
C SER A 96 1.50 12.33 -4.11
N ALA A 97 0.47 12.35 -3.27
CA ALA A 97 0.60 12.49 -1.82
C ALA A 97 1.35 11.30 -1.20
N LEU A 98 1.03 10.06 -1.63
CA LEU A 98 1.73 8.86 -1.20
C LEU A 98 3.21 8.90 -1.62
N ALA A 99 3.50 9.27 -2.86
CA ALA A 99 4.88 9.42 -3.34
C ALA A 99 5.67 10.47 -2.56
N ALA A 100 5.05 11.61 -2.23
CA ALA A 100 5.67 12.65 -1.39
C ALA A 100 5.95 12.15 0.03
N HIS A 101 5.01 11.38 0.62
CA HIS A 101 5.21 10.76 1.93
C HIS A 101 6.43 9.83 1.93
N LEU A 102 6.52 8.92 0.98
CA LEU A 102 7.63 7.97 0.87
C LEU A 102 8.98 8.65 0.67
N GLN A 103 9.02 9.78 -0.05
CA GLN A 103 10.23 10.59 -0.19
C GLN A 103 10.66 11.27 1.12
N GLY A 104 9.70 11.71 1.92
CA GLY A 104 9.95 12.36 3.22
C GLY A 104 10.24 11.36 4.35
N HIS A 105 9.92 10.07 4.18
CA HIS A 105 10.01 9.05 5.24
C HIS A 105 10.77 7.81 4.75
N PRO A 106 12.13 7.84 4.76
CA PRO A 106 12.95 6.75 4.22
C PRO A 106 12.74 5.41 4.92
N GLU A 107 12.37 5.40 6.21
CA GLU A 107 12.04 4.17 6.94
C GLU A 107 10.75 3.53 6.42
N ASP A 108 9.72 4.33 6.12
CA ASP A 108 8.47 3.84 5.52
C ASP A 108 8.71 3.34 4.10
N LEU A 109 9.54 4.04 3.32
CA LEU A 109 9.97 3.58 1.99
C LEU A 109 10.70 2.23 2.07
N ALA A 110 11.60 2.06 3.05
CA ALA A 110 12.35 0.82 3.22
C ALA A 110 11.43 -0.38 3.54
N LEU A 111 10.32 -0.15 4.26
CA LEU A 111 9.39 -1.17 4.73
C LEU A 111 8.09 -1.27 3.90
N ALA A 112 7.89 -0.40 2.91
CA ALA A 112 6.64 -0.33 2.14
C ALA A 112 6.24 -1.67 1.51
N ASP A 113 7.17 -2.35 0.82
CA ASP A 113 6.90 -3.66 0.20
C ASP A 113 6.44 -4.70 1.23
N ALA A 114 7.12 -4.74 2.38
CA ALA A 114 6.78 -5.67 3.45
C ALA A 114 5.41 -5.33 4.07
N ALA A 115 5.10 -4.04 4.28
CA ALA A 115 3.83 -3.59 4.82
C ALA A 115 2.66 -3.90 3.89
N ILE A 116 2.80 -3.59 2.59
CA ILE A 116 1.81 -3.91 1.55
C ILE A 116 1.63 -5.43 1.43
N GLY A 117 2.73 -6.20 1.50
CA GLY A 117 2.69 -7.65 1.49
C GLY A 117 2.05 -8.26 2.73
N HIS A 118 2.21 -7.63 3.90
CA HIS A 118 1.63 -8.05 5.18
C HIS A 118 0.10 -7.92 5.20
N ALA A 119 -0.44 -6.90 4.54
CA ALA A 119 -1.88 -6.59 4.48
C ALA A 119 -2.73 -7.59 3.68
N ARG A 120 -2.22 -8.80 3.40
CA ARG A 120 -2.88 -9.82 2.55
C ARG A 120 -4.10 -10.51 3.18
N GLY A 121 -4.49 -10.14 4.41
CA GLY A 121 -5.72 -10.66 5.05
C GLY A 121 -6.97 -10.17 4.31
N GLU A 122 -7.97 -11.06 4.16
CA GLU A 122 -9.28 -10.71 3.61
C GLU A 122 -9.92 -9.58 4.44
N GLY A 123 -10.38 -8.52 3.76
CA GLY A 123 -11.16 -7.43 4.38
C GLY A 123 -10.36 -6.33 5.09
N GLY A 124 -9.07 -6.18 4.83
CA GLY A 124 -8.26 -5.08 5.40
C GLY A 124 -8.63 -3.69 4.86
N PRO A 125 -8.22 -2.60 5.56
CA PRO A 125 -8.51 -1.21 5.17
C PRO A 125 -8.04 -0.86 3.75
N TRP A 126 -7.04 -1.57 3.25
CA TRP A 126 -6.52 -1.45 1.90
C TRP A 126 -7.56 -1.88 0.85
N LEU A 127 -8.18 -3.06 1.03
CA LEU A 127 -9.22 -3.54 0.10
C LEU A 127 -10.48 -2.68 0.16
N ALA A 128 -10.85 -2.19 1.34
CA ALA A 128 -11.99 -1.27 1.47
C ALA A 128 -11.77 0.02 0.66
N TRP A 129 -10.55 0.55 0.62
CA TRP A 129 -10.23 1.71 -0.21
C TRP A 129 -10.44 1.44 -1.71
N PHE A 130 -10.04 0.25 -2.19
CA PHE A 130 -10.26 -0.15 -3.58
C PHE A 130 -11.72 -0.45 -3.88
N ASP A 131 -12.49 -0.96 -2.91
CA ASP A 131 -13.92 -1.18 -3.04
C ASP A 131 -14.66 0.15 -3.29
N ASP A 132 -14.36 1.17 -2.48
CA ASP A 132 -14.89 2.52 -2.66
C ASP A 132 -14.50 3.12 -4.02
N LEU A 133 -13.23 2.99 -4.43
CA LEU A 133 -12.74 3.45 -5.72
C LEU A 133 -13.47 2.80 -6.90
N VAL A 134 -13.57 1.46 -6.89
CA VAL A 134 -14.19 0.71 -7.98
C VAL A 134 -15.69 0.99 -8.03
N SER A 135 -16.37 1.04 -6.88
CA SER A 135 -17.79 1.40 -6.81
C SER A 135 -18.06 2.77 -7.41
N ASP A 136 -17.24 3.76 -7.08
CA ASP A 136 -17.35 5.10 -7.61
C ASP A 136 -17.06 5.16 -9.12
N GLY A 137 -16.01 4.48 -9.57
CA GLY A 137 -15.66 4.38 -10.98
C GLY A 137 -16.74 3.70 -11.84
N GLN A 138 -17.38 2.64 -11.33
CA GLN A 138 -18.50 1.98 -11.99
C GLN A 138 -19.73 2.92 -12.06
N ARG A 139 -20.02 3.63 -10.98
CA ARG A 139 -21.10 4.64 -10.94
C ARG A 139 -20.93 5.73 -12.00
N LEU A 140 -19.69 6.14 -12.26
CA LEU A 140 -19.35 7.18 -13.23
C LEU A 140 -19.15 6.65 -14.66
N GLY A 141 -19.16 5.31 -14.87
CA GLY A 141 -18.83 4.70 -16.15
C GLY A 141 -17.35 4.75 -16.53
N VAL A 142 -16.47 5.11 -15.60
CA VAL A 142 -15.00 5.10 -15.77
C VAL A 142 -14.45 3.68 -15.68
N ILE A 143 -15.07 2.87 -14.82
CA ILE A 143 -14.74 1.46 -14.64
C ILE A 143 -15.88 0.62 -15.17
N ARG A 144 -15.52 -0.40 -15.97
CA ARG A 144 -16.46 -1.36 -16.57
C ARG A 144 -17.35 -2.05 -15.52
N ALA A 145 -18.59 -2.34 -15.88
CA ALA A 145 -19.58 -2.99 -15.03
C ALA A 145 -19.97 -4.41 -15.50
N ASP A 146 -19.36 -4.88 -16.59
CA ASP A 146 -19.61 -6.21 -17.19
C ASP A 146 -18.76 -7.33 -16.54
N VAL A 147 -17.87 -6.97 -15.63
CA VAL A 147 -17.04 -7.89 -14.83
C VAL A 147 -17.52 -7.83 -13.38
N ASP A 148 -17.47 -8.97 -12.69
CA ASP A 148 -17.80 -9.07 -11.27
C ASP A 148 -17.04 -8.03 -10.42
N HIS A 149 -17.76 -7.35 -9.54
CA HIS A 149 -17.24 -6.24 -8.74
C HIS A 149 -16.07 -6.68 -7.83
N GLU A 150 -16.23 -7.79 -7.11
CA GLU A 150 -15.20 -8.29 -6.19
C GLU A 150 -13.93 -8.71 -6.94
N LEU A 151 -14.09 -9.28 -8.14
CA LEU A 151 -12.97 -9.58 -9.02
C LEU A 151 -12.26 -8.31 -9.47
N LEU A 152 -13.00 -7.27 -9.87
CA LEU A 152 -12.41 -5.97 -10.25
C LEU A 152 -11.65 -5.32 -9.11
N VAL A 153 -12.20 -5.31 -7.90
CA VAL A 153 -11.51 -4.82 -6.69
C VAL A 153 -10.21 -5.58 -6.48
N THR A 154 -10.27 -6.90 -6.49
CA THR A 154 -9.10 -7.78 -6.27
C THR A 154 -8.02 -7.56 -7.31
N VAL A 155 -8.38 -7.53 -8.60
CA VAL A 155 -7.42 -7.36 -9.70
C VAL A 155 -6.85 -5.95 -9.70
N THR A 156 -7.66 -4.91 -9.46
CA THR A 156 -7.20 -3.53 -9.36
C THR A 156 -6.18 -3.38 -8.23
N ALA A 157 -6.50 -3.88 -7.03
CA ALA A 157 -5.56 -3.87 -5.90
C ALA A 157 -4.27 -4.65 -6.21
N ALA A 158 -4.35 -5.76 -6.93
CA ALA A 158 -3.18 -6.53 -7.33
C ALA A 158 -2.29 -5.79 -8.33
N VAL A 159 -2.89 -5.13 -9.34
CA VAL A 159 -2.16 -4.33 -10.35
C VAL A 159 -1.48 -3.13 -9.70
N VAL A 160 -2.20 -2.38 -8.86
CA VAL A 160 -1.63 -1.23 -8.13
C VAL A 160 -0.47 -1.69 -7.24
N ARG A 161 -0.66 -2.74 -6.45
CA ARG A 161 0.42 -3.28 -5.60
C ARG A 161 1.64 -3.70 -6.40
N ALA A 162 1.46 -4.38 -7.55
CA ALA A 162 2.59 -4.79 -8.39
C ALA A 162 3.34 -3.56 -8.94
N ALA A 163 2.62 -2.51 -9.33
CA ALA A 163 3.21 -1.26 -9.78
C ALA A 163 3.91 -0.50 -8.64
N ASP A 164 3.31 -0.47 -7.44
CA ASP A 164 3.91 0.16 -6.26
C ASP A 164 5.22 -0.55 -5.86
N THR A 165 5.21 -1.88 -5.81
CA THR A 165 6.41 -2.68 -5.54
C THR A 165 7.52 -2.38 -6.56
N TRP A 166 7.16 -2.29 -7.83
CA TRP A 166 8.10 -1.93 -8.90
C TRP A 166 8.63 -0.50 -8.75
N ALA A 167 7.76 0.48 -8.45
CA ALA A 167 8.13 1.87 -8.25
C ALA A 167 9.05 2.04 -7.02
N VAL A 168 8.72 1.41 -5.90
CA VAL A 168 9.53 1.42 -4.67
C VAL A 168 10.91 0.81 -4.91
N ALA A 169 11.01 -0.31 -5.65
CA ALA A 169 12.30 -0.91 -5.99
C ALA A 169 13.17 0.08 -6.79
N ARG A 170 12.62 0.77 -7.78
CA ARG A 170 13.34 1.79 -8.56
C ARG A 170 13.75 3.00 -7.73
N MET A 171 12.91 3.46 -6.82
CA MET A 171 13.27 4.55 -5.89
C MET A 171 14.47 4.19 -5.02
N LYS A 172 14.57 2.93 -4.56
CA LYS A 172 15.70 2.43 -3.79
C LYS A 172 16.99 2.34 -4.62
N GLU A 173 16.89 1.99 -5.92
CA GLU A 173 18.04 1.87 -6.82
C GLU A 173 18.60 3.22 -7.27
N SER A 174 17.76 4.25 -7.40
CA SER A 174 18.13 5.57 -7.94
C SER A 174 17.52 6.73 -7.16
N PRO A 175 17.95 6.97 -5.91
CA PRO A 175 17.40 8.02 -5.07
C PRO A 175 17.64 9.44 -5.61
N ALA A 176 18.59 9.63 -6.53
CA ALA A 176 18.99 10.93 -7.10
C ALA A 176 18.49 11.17 -8.54
N SER A 177 17.80 10.23 -9.17
CA SER A 177 17.34 10.45 -10.53
C SER A 177 16.09 11.35 -10.55
N THR A 178 16.30 12.60 -10.92
CA THR A 178 15.28 13.58 -11.30
C THR A 178 14.71 13.25 -12.72
N GLY A 179 14.63 11.95 -13.06
CA GLY A 179 14.02 11.50 -14.30
C GLY A 179 12.49 11.60 -14.23
N PRO A 180 11.79 11.55 -15.36
CA PRO A 180 10.38 11.88 -15.42
C PRO A 180 9.54 10.87 -14.61
N ARG A 181 9.28 11.21 -13.34
CA ARG A 181 8.28 10.53 -12.48
C ARG A 181 6.91 10.49 -13.15
N ASP A 182 6.65 11.48 -14.02
CA ASP A 182 5.49 11.54 -14.89
C ASP A 182 5.38 10.32 -15.83
N ALA A 183 6.50 9.73 -16.27
CA ALA A 183 6.49 8.57 -17.15
C ALA A 183 6.17 7.26 -16.42
N GLU A 184 6.54 7.12 -15.15
CA GLU A 184 6.26 5.91 -14.35
C GLU A 184 4.79 5.88 -13.91
N GLY A 185 4.28 7.00 -13.40
CA GLY A 185 2.85 7.16 -13.13
C GLY A 185 2.00 6.97 -14.37
N ALA A 186 2.40 7.53 -15.50
CA ALA A 186 1.71 7.37 -16.78
C ALA A 186 1.63 5.91 -17.28
N GLN A 187 2.56 5.02 -16.88
CA GLN A 187 2.48 3.59 -17.19
C GLN A 187 1.42 2.90 -16.36
N LEU A 188 1.37 3.16 -15.05
CA LEU A 188 0.33 2.62 -14.17
C LEU A 188 -1.06 3.06 -14.64
N TRP A 189 -1.24 4.36 -14.92
CA TRP A 189 -2.52 4.87 -15.41
C TRP A 189 -2.95 4.26 -16.74
N ARG A 190 -2.03 3.97 -17.64
CA ARG A 190 -2.34 3.24 -18.88
C ARG A 190 -2.77 1.79 -18.63
N LEU A 191 -2.11 1.10 -17.70
CA LEU A 191 -2.50 -0.26 -17.32
C LEU A 191 -3.89 -0.29 -16.69
N LEU A 192 -4.17 0.62 -15.75
CA LEU A 192 -5.48 0.70 -15.10
C LEU A 192 -6.58 1.09 -16.09
N ARG A 193 -6.34 2.06 -16.95
CA ARG A 193 -7.31 2.41 -18.01
C ARG A 193 -7.61 1.23 -18.92
N GLY A 194 -6.59 0.45 -19.32
CA GLY A 194 -6.80 -0.76 -20.11
C GLY A 194 -7.57 -1.86 -19.39
N LEU A 195 -7.39 -1.98 -18.07
CA LEU A 195 -8.14 -2.93 -17.24
C LEU A 195 -9.61 -2.50 -17.06
N TRP A 196 -9.85 -1.20 -16.87
CA TRP A 196 -11.14 -0.64 -16.51
C TRP A 196 -12.04 -0.30 -17.71
N SER A 197 -11.45 -0.11 -18.91
CA SER A 197 -12.21 0.15 -20.13
C SER A 197 -12.96 -1.10 -20.56
N GLU A 198 -14.19 -0.94 -21.02
CA GLU A 198 -14.85 -1.98 -21.80
C GLU A 198 -14.04 -2.21 -23.08
N THR A 199 -13.63 -3.46 -23.31
CA THR A 199 -12.93 -3.79 -24.56
C THR A 199 -13.95 -3.66 -25.69
N GLY A 200 -13.92 -2.54 -26.40
CA GLY A 200 -14.64 -2.44 -27.66
C GLY A 200 -14.16 -3.54 -28.58
N SER A 201 -15.04 -4.49 -28.87
CA SER A 201 -15.05 -5.38 -30.03
C SER A 201 -13.70 -5.85 -30.58
N PHE A 202 -12.99 -6.70 -29.84
CA PHE A 202 -11.86 -7.46 -30.41
C PHE A 202 -12.25 -8.83 -30.99
N PHE A 203 -13.54 -9.20 -30.94
CA PHE A 203 -14.01 -10.52 -31.38
C PHE A 203 -15.14 -10.47 -32.45
N ASP A 204 -15.33 -9.33 -33.13
CA ASP A 204 -16.35 -9.24 -34.18
C ASP A 204 -15.77 -8.83 -35.54
N ASP A 205 -14.70 -9.52 -35.98
CA ASP A 205 -14.32 -9.52 -37.40
C ASP A 205 -13.74 -10.86 -37.76
N GLY A 206 -14.61 -11.79 -38.15
CA GLY A 206 -14.11 -13.04 -38.75
C GLY A 206 -15.09 -14.13 -38.99
N ASN A 207 -16.36 -13.85 -39.31
CA ASN A 207 -17.17 -14.88 -39.97
C ASN A 207 -18.40 -14.33 -40.72
N ALA A 208 -18.15 -13.62 -41.76
CA ALA A 208 -19.16 -13.40 -42.82
C ALA A 208 -18.40 -13.27 -44.15
N ASP A 209 -18.11 -14.39 -44.79
CA ASP A 209 -18.15 -14.58 -46.23
C ASP A 209 -17.52 -15.94 -46.59
N ALA A 210 -18.35 -16.95 -46.59
CA ALA A 210 -18.14 -18.18 -47.33
C ALA A 210 -19.50 -18.63 -47.90
N HIS A 211 -19.81 -18.08 -49.07
CA HIS A 211 -20.70 -18.72 -50.01
C HIS A 211 -20.05 -18.71 -51.37
#